data_75b71f38213e5ec1d9b029a0a384319c
#
_entry.id   75b71f38213e5ec1d9b029a0a384319c
#
_cell.length_a   1.000
_cell.length_b   1.000
_cell.length_c   1.000
_cell.angle_alpha   90.00
_cell.angle_beta   90.00
_cell.angle_gamma   90.00
#
_symmetry.space_group_name_H-M   'P 1'
#
loop_
_entity.id
_entity.type
_entity.pdbx_description
1 polymer ?
#
loop_
_entity_poly.entity_id
_entity_poly.type
_entity_poly.pdbx_seq_one_letter_code
_entity_poly.pdbx_strand_id
1 'polypeptide(L)'
;MDQQRCSEDISTRFNTLNEIITPLDWISASFRFPELLSLPKGDGRSVVLVPGNLSEAQSMCSLGKFLKYLGYQVFNWEHGTHNRLIEDDTKFLAKQLDELRFLQRGNAVTLIGWDLGGVLIREVARLFPSDVHQVITLGTPITGGPKSTTCATSYAHKHKLDLDKYEAYVNTCNRIGLSQPVSSIFSKEDNIVNWTACVDTYNDQAHNIEVDSSHDGLVTNSQVWEIIAQELGNHPLISTK
;
A
#
# COMPACT_ATOMS: atom_id res chain seq x y z
N MET A 1 6.32 -14.30 17.08
CA MET A 1 7.44 -15.16 16.59
C MET A 1 7.85 -14.83 15.16
N ASP A 2 7.10 -14.03 14.40
CA ASP A 2 7.41 -13.74 12.97
C ASP A 2 8.08 -12.38 12.70
N GLN A 3 8.16 -11.47 13.66
CA GLN A 3 9.02 -10.27 13.53
C GLN A 3 10.52 -10.63 13.43
N GLN A 4 10.94 -11.76 14.02
CA GLN A 4 12.28 -12.31 13.85
C GLN A 4 12.47 -12.95 12.47
N ARG A 5 11.46 -13.54 11.85
CA ARG A 5 11.59 -14.13 10.51
C ARG A 5 11.87 -13.10 9.42
N CYS A 6 11.26 -11.92 9.48
CA CYS A 6 11.60 -10.84 8.52
C CYS A 6 13.02 -10.28 8.75
N SER A 7 13.56 -10.38 9.99
CA SER A 7 14.91 -9.89 10.32
C SER A 7 16.01 -10.94 10.13
N GLU A 8 15.74 -12.22 10.37
CA GLU A 8 16.72 -13.30 10.26
C GLU A 8 16.84 -13.89 8.85
N ASP A 9 15.72 -13.92 8.09
CA ASP A 9 15.72 -14.29 6.65
C ASP A 9 16.46 -13.26 5.78
N ILE A 10 16.66 -12.05 6.29
CA ILE A 10 17.35 -10.95 5.62
C ILE A 10 18.83 -11.24 5.45
N SER A 11 19.51 -11.88 6.40
CA SER A 11 20.96 -12.11 6.31
C SER A 11 21.30 -13.25 5.34
N THR A 12 20.40 -14.21 5.15
CA THR A 12 20.64 -15.39 4.31
C THR A 12 20.12 -15.22 2.87
N ARG A 13 19.11 -14.34 2.67
CA ARG A 13 18.51 -14.06 1.35
C ARG A 13 19.07 -12.81 0.65
N PHE A 14 19.93 -12.05 1.28
CA PHE A 14 20.65 -10.93 0.62
C PHE A 14 21.41 -11.39 -0.62
N ASN A 15 21.79 -12.66 -0.69
CA ASN A 15 22.43 -13.26 -1.85
C ASN A 15 21.45 -13.71 -2.96
N THR A 16 20.15 -13.87 -2.65
CA THR A 16 19.15 -14.30 -3.64
C THR A 16 18.26 -13.15 -4.12
N LEU A 17 18.13 -12.07 -3.35
CA LEU A 17 17.40 -10.85 -3.73
C LEU A 17 18.19 -9.96 -4.70
N ASN A 18 19.51 -10.19 -4.85
CA ASN A 18 20.33 -9.51 -5.87
C ASN A 18 19.94 -9.90 -7.31
N GLU A 19 19.10 -10.90 -7.52
CA GLU A 19 18.68 -11.32 -8.86
C GLU A 19 17.34 -10.71 -9.30
N ILE A 20 16.56 -10.11 -8.40
CA ILE A 20 15.21 -9.58 -8.70
C ILE A 20 15.16 -8.05 -8.71
N ILE A 21 16.09 -7.37 -8.05
CA ILE A 21 16.24 -5.92 -8.15
C ILE A 21 17.27 -5.64 -9.22
N THR A 22 16.87 -4.98 -10.32
CA THR A 22 17.84 -4.66 -11.36
C THR A 22 18.96 -3.79 -10.77
N PRO A 23 20.23 -3.96 -11.22
CA PRO A 23 21.33 -3.11 -10.76
C PRO A 23 21.05 -1.61 -10.90
N LEU A 24 20.17 -1.21 -11.81
CA LEU A 24 19.74 0.16 -12.06
C LEU A 24 18.90 0.74 -10.91
N ASP A 25 18.01 -0.04 -10.28
CA ASP A 25 17.21 0.41 -9.15
C ASP A 25 18.08 0.64 -7.91
N TRP A 26 19.09 -0.21 -7.70
CA TRP A 26 20.09 -0.03 -6.65
C TRP A 26 21.02 1.16 -6.90
N ILE A 27 21.38 1.40 -8.16
CA ILE A 27 22.22 2.53 -8.55
C ILE A 27 21.44 3.83 -8.35
N SER A 28 20.19 3.91 -8.79
CA SER A 28 19.35 5.11 -8.59
C SER A 28 19.08 5.38 -7.10
N ALA A 29 18.78 4.35 -6.32
CA ALA A 29 18.64 4.45 -4.86
C ALA A 29 19.94 4.88 -4.18
N SER A 30 21.09 4.40 -4.64
CA SER A 30 22.39 4.76 -4.07
C SER A 30 22.77 6.21 -4.31
N PHE A 31 22.46 6.79 -5.48
CA PHE A 31 22.71 8.19 -5.77
C PHE A 31 21.80 9.16 -5.02
N ARG A 32 20.55 8.75 -4.71
CA ARG A 32 19.59 9.56 -3.94
C ARG A 32 19.60 9.24 -2.44
N PHE A 33 20.42 8.30 -2.01
CA PHE A 33 20.48 7.87 -0.61
C PHE A 33 20.73 9.03 0.37
N PRO A 34 21.64 10.00 0.10
CA PRO A 34 21.81 11.16 0.98
C PRO A 34 20.55 12.02 1.11
N GLU A 35 19.75 12.19 0.04
CA GLU A 35 18.50 12.94 0.05
C GLU A 35 17.45 12.21 0.90
N LEU A 36 17.32 10.89 0.73
CA LEU A 36 16.42 10.05 1.53
C LEU A 36 16.79 10.06 3.03
N LEU A 37 18.08 10.16 3.38
CA LEU A 37 18.53 10.26 4.75
C LEU A 37 18.17 11.60 5.42
N SER A 38 17.98 12.66 4.64
CA SER A 38 17.65 14.01 5.11
C SER A 38 16.15 14.22 5.33
N LEU A 39 15.30 13.27 4.93
CA LEU A 39 13.87 13.37 5.10
C LEU A 39 13.46 13.44 6.58
N PRO A 40 12.36 14.13 6.89
CA PRO A 40 11.86 14.24 8.25
C PRO A 40 11.67 12.85 8.88
N LYS A 41 12.07 12.71 10.13
CA LYS A 41 11.83 11.48 10.88
C LYS A 41 10.35 11.34 11.18
N GLY A 42 9.88 10.10 11.15
CA GLY A 42 8.50 9.77 11.50
C GLY A 42 8.22 9.94 13.00
N ASP A 43 6.96 10.04 13.32
CA ASP A 43 6.44 10.23 14.66
C ASP A 43 6.23 8.92 15.46
N GLY A 44 6.74 7.81 14.93
CA GLY A 44 6.63 6.48 15.57
C GLY A 44 5.29 5.78 15.35
N ARG A 45 4.37 6.37 14.54
CA ARG A 45 3.08 5.73 14.24
C ARG A 45 3.23 4.41 13.51
N SER A 46 2.18 3.61 13.62
CA SER A 46 2.07 2.33 12.92
C SER A 46 1.67 2.52 11.46
N VAL A 47 2.39 1.84 10.58
CA VAL A 47 2.12 1.78 9.14
C VAL A 47 1.95 0.32 8.75
N VAL A 48 0.84 -0.03 8.12
CA VAL A 48 0.57 -1.38 7.60
C VAL A 48 0.73 -1.38 6.09
N LEU A 49 1.56 -2.29 5.57
CA LEU A 49 1.82 -2.46 4.14
C LEU A 49 1.03 -3.65 3.60
N VAL A 50 0.22 -3.40 2.56
CA VAL A 50 -0.64 -4.41 1.94
C VAL A 50 -0.25 -4.60 0.47
N PRO A 51 0.23 -5.80 0.08
CA PRO A 51 0.74 -6.08 -1.25
C PRO A 51 -0.36 -6.16 -2.31
N GLY A 52 0.06 -6.14 -3.58
CA GLY A 52 -0.81 -6.31 -4.74
C GLY A 52 -1.33 -7.75 -4.91
N ASN A 53 -2.22 -7.91 -5.89
CA ASN A 53 -2.76 -9.22 -6.25
C ASN A 53 -1.65 -10.20 -6.62
N LEU A 54 -1.78 -11.45 -6.17
CA LEU A 54 -0.82 -12.53 -6.35
C LEU A 54 0.57 -12.27 -5.71
N SER A 55 0.69 -11.21 -4.94
CA SER A 55 1.93 -10.84 -4.24
C SER A 55 1.87 -11.19 -2.76
N GLU A 56 3.03 -11.23 -2.14
CA GLU A 56 3.22 -11.46 -0.71
C GLU A 56 3.86 -10.22 -0.06
N ALA A 57 3.93 -10.21 1.26
CA ALA A 57 4.52 -9.11 2.03
C ALA A 57 5.95 -8.73 1.58
N GLN A 58 6.70 -9.68 1.03
CA GLN A 58 8.07 -9.48 0.54
C GLN A 58 8.16 -8.45 -0.57
N SER A 59 7.14 -8.30 -1.41
CA SER A 59 7.12 -7.30 -2.51
C SER A 59 7.28 -5.87 -2.01
N MET A 60 6.87 -5.58 -0.77
CA MET A 60 6.94 -4.25 -0.16
C MET A 60 8.05 -4.12 0.90
N CYS A 61 8.93 -5.13 1.06
CA CYS A 61 9.96 -5.13 2.11
C CYS A 61 10.94 -3.96 2.01
N SER A 62 11.30 -3.53 0.80
CA SER A 62 12.23 -2.40 0.60
C SER A 62 11.63 -1.09 1.10
N LEU A 63 10.39 -0.81 0.74
CA LEU A 63 9.62 0.32 1.28
C LEU A 63 9.50 0.22 2.81
N GLY A 64 9.18 -0.98 3.32
CA GLY A 64 9.07 -1.21 4.76
C GLY A 64 10.36 -0.92 5.54
N LYS A 65 11.52 -1.29 4.99
CA LYS A 65 12.83 -0.98 5.58
C LYS A 65 13.10 0.52 5.60
N PHE A 66 12.79 1.20 4.51
CA PHE A 66 12.92 2.65 4.41
C PHE A 66 12.05 3.37 5.44
N LEU A 67 10.78 3.00 5.58
CA LEU A 67 9.89 3.60 6.57
C LEU A 67 10.35 3.32 8.02
N LYS A 68 10.85 2.11 8.30
CA LYS A 68 11.46 1.79 9.60
C LYS A 68 12.68 2.67 9.88
N TYR A 69 13.52 2.92 8.87
CA TYR A 69 14.66 3.83 9.00
C TYR A 69 14.22 5.26 9.35
N LEU A 70 13.10 5.73 8.79
CA LEU A 70 12.52 7.03 9.13
C LEU A 70 11.92 7.06 10.55
N GLY A 71 11.72 5.91 11.20
CA GLY A 71 11.22 5.82 12.57
C GLY A 71 9.75 5.41 12.69
N TYR A 72 9.10 4.98 11.60
CA TYR A 72 7.75 4.40 11.67
C TYR A 72 7.77 2.96 12.18
N GLN A 73 6.69 2.53 12.83
CA GLN A 73 6.47 1.12 13.20
C GLN A 73 5.78 0.43 12.02
N VAL A 74 6.51 -0.37 11.26
CA VAL A 74 5.99 -0.99 10.03
C VAL A 74 5.58 -2.42 10.28
N PHE A 75 4.34 -2.71 9.91
CA PHE A 75 3.71 -4.03 9.91
C PHE A 75 3.40 -4.44 8.48
N ASN A 76 3.58 -5.71 8.18
CA ASN A 76 3.31 -6.25 6.87
C ASN A 76 1.99 -7.03 6.88
N TRP A 77 1.43 -7.25 5.69
CA TRP A 77 0.37 -8.21 5.46
C TRP A 77 0.79 -9.61 5.96
N GLU A 78 -0.01 -10.24 6.80
CA GLU A 78 0.34 -11.49 7.50
C GLU A 78 -0.39 -12.72 6.96
N HIS A 79 -1.22 -12.57 5.91
CA HIS A 79 -2.11 -13.64 5.44
C HIS A 79 -1.61 -14.33 4.16
N GLY A 80 -0.29 -14.36 3.94
CA GLY A 80 0.35 -15.02 2.79
C GLY A 80 0.07 -14.29 1.49
N THR A 81 -0.05 -15.01 0.39
CA THR A 81 -0.30 -14.43 -0.93
C THR A 81 -1.67 -13.74 -0.98
N HIS A 82 -1.70 -12.47 -1.37
CA HIS A 82 -2.94 -11.72 -1.59
C HIS A 82 -3.62 -12.21 -2.87
N ASN A 83 -4.50 -13.19 -2.75
CA ASN A 83 -5.08 -13.87 -3.90
C ASN A 83 -6.54 -14.32 -3.70
N ARG A 84 -7.20 -13.82 -2.67
CA ARG A 84 -8.62 -14.08 -2.35
C ARG A 84 -9.51 -12.98 -2.92
N LEU A 85 -10.80 -13.10 -2.69
CA LEU A 85 -11.72 -11.98 -2.88
C LEU A 85 -11.39 -10.85 -1.91
N ILE A 86 -11.54 -9.62 -2.36
CA ILE A 86 -11.27 -8.41 -1.54
C ILE A 86 -12.10 -8.45 -0.25
N GLU A 87 -13.35 -8.91 -0.32
CA GLU A 87 -14.24 -9.02 0.84
C GLU A 87 -13.76 -10.00 1.90
N ASP A 88 -13.09 -11.07 1.49
CA ASP A 88 -12.51 -12.04 2.41
C ASP A 88 -11.21 -11.51 3.03
N ASP A 89 -10.34 -10.93 2.21
CA ASP A 89 -9.10 -10.31 2.69
C ASP A 89 -9.39 -9.08 3.57
N THR A 90 -10.53 -8.39 3.36
CA THR A 90 -11.00 -7.31 4.25
C THR A 90 -11.20 -7.81 5.69
N LYS A 91 -11.77 -8.99 5.87
CA LYS A 91 -11.96 -9.59 7.21
C LYS A 91 -10.62 -9.91 7.89
N PHE A 92 -9.65 -10.40 7.11
CA PHE A 92 -8.31 -10.69 7.63
C PHE A 92 -7.57 -9.41 8.03
N LEU A 93 -7.58 -8.38 7.18
CA LEU A 93 -6.94 -7.12 7.51
C LEU A 93 -7.62 -6.44 8.69
N ALA A 94 -8.95 -6.46 8.76
CA ALA A 94 -9.69 -5.92 9.90
C ALA A 94 -9.28 -6.58 11.23
N LYS A 95 -9.12 -7.91 11.22
CA LYS A 95 -8.65 -8.64 12.40
C LYS A 95 -7.20 -8.24 12.76
N GLN A 96 -6.32 -8.15 11.79
CA GLN A 96 -4.94 -7.69 12.01
C GLN A 96 -4.91 -6.27 12.60
N LEU A 97 -5.79 -5.37 12.14
CA LEU A 97 -5.90 -4.01 12.70
C LEU A 97 -6.40 -4.00 14.15
N ASP A 98 -7.38 -4.84 14.48
CA ASP A 98 -7.88 -4.96 15.85
C ASP A 98 -6.77 -5.44 16.82
N GLU A 99 -5.97 -6.41 16.41
CA GLU A 99 -4.81 -6.87 17.15
C GLU A 99 -3.74 -5.77 17.31
N LEU A 100 -3.44 -5.03 16.24
CA LEU A 100 -2.51 -3.91 16.26
C LEU A 100 -3.01 -2.78 17.15
N ARG A 101 -4.28 -2.43 17.07
CA ARG A 101 -4.91 -1.42 17.90
C ARG A 101 -4.77 -1.72 19.40
N PHE A 102 -4.99 -2.99 19.77
CA PHE A 102 -4.78 -3.42 21.15
C PHE A 102 -3.31 -3.19 21.58
N LEU A 103 -2.34 -3.58 20.74
CA LEU A 103 -0.91 -3.39 21.01
C LEU A 103 -0.50 -1.90 21.04
N GLN A 104 -1.14 -1.07 20.23
CA GLN A 104 -0.83 0.36 20.06
C GLN A 104 -1.68 1.27 20.96
N ARG A 105 -2.34 0.73 21.99
CA ARG A 105 -3.15 1.47 22.98
C ARG A 105 -4.27 2.30 22.34
N GLY A 106 -4.86 1.83 21.27
CA GLY A 106 -5.98 2.46 20.58
C GLY A 106 -5.60 3.49 19.50
N ASN A 107 -4.33 3.69 19.20
CA ASN A 107 -3.91 4.60 18.14
C ASN A 107 -4.32 4.05 16.76
N ALA A 108 -4.84 4.94 15.93
CA ALA A 108 -5.15 4.63 14.54
C ALA A 108 -3.87 4.43 13.71
N VAL A 109 -3.94 3.58 12.69
CA VAL A 109 -2.80 3.21 11.84
C VAL A 109 -2.88 3.88 10.47
N THR A 110 -1.73 4.07 9.82
CA THR A 110 -1.70 4.41 8.39
C THR A 110 -1.67 3.15 7.56
N LEU A 111 -2.46 3.10 6.50
CA LEU A 111 -2.50 2.00 5.54
C LEU A 111 -1.84 2.41 4.23
N ILE A 112 -0.91 1.60 3.74
CA ILE A 112 -0.30 1.77 2.41
C ILE A 112 -0.57 0.50 1.62
N GLY A 113 -1.28 0.61 0.49
CA GLY A 113 -1.65 -0.52 -0.35
C GLY A 113 -1.21 -0.34 -1.80
N TRP A 114 -0.68 -1.41 -2.37
CA TRP A 114 -0.27 -1.49 -3.76
C TRP A 114 -1.26 -2.33 -4.58
N ASP A 115 -1.56 -1.90 -5.83
CA ASP A 115 -2.48 -2.60 -6.74
C ASP A 115 -3.84 -2.90 -6.07
N LEU A 116 -4.33 -4.14 -6.09
CA LEU A 116 -5.56 -4.55 -5.39
C LEU A 116 -5.45 -4.47 -3.87
N GLY A 117 -4.23 -4.49 -3.30
CA GLY A 117 -4.02 -4.17 -1.90
C GLY A 117 -4.49 -2.77 -1.52
N GLY A 118 -4.39 -1.82 -2.45
CA GLY A 118 -4.95 -0.48 -2.29
C GLY A 118 -6.48 -0.46 -2.27
N VAL A 119 -7.14 -1.29 -3.08
CA VAL A 119 -8.60 -1.45 -3.02
C VAL A 119 -9.01 -2.02 -1.67
N LEU A 120 -8.29 -3.04 -1.20
CA LEU A 120 -8.51 -3.68 0.09
C LEU A 120 -8.41 -2.70 1.26
N ILE A 121 -7.34 -1.90 1.34
CA ILE A 121 -7.18 -0.94 2.44
C ILE A 121 -8.24 0.16 2.44
N ARG A 122 -8.75 0.54 1.26
CA ARG A 122 -9.84 1.51 1.15
C ARG A 122 -11.15 0.94 1.73
N GLU A 123 -11.46 -0.34 1.47
CA GLU A 123 -12.62 -0.99 2.08
C GLU A 123 -12.50 -1.05 3.60
N VAL A 124 -11.34 -1.42 4.12
CA VAL A 124 -11.09 -1.46 5.57
C VAL A 124 -11.20 -0.06 6.19
N ALA A 125 -10.62 0.97 5.55
CA ALA A 125 -10.70 2.34 6.03
C ALA A 125 -12.15 2.87 6.08
N ARG A 126 -13.00 2.44 5.13
CA ARG A 126 -14.42 2.79 5.08
C ARG A 126 -15.22 2.10 6.18
N LEU A 127 -14.93 0.83 6.44
CA LEU A 127 -15.63 0.04 7.45
C LEU A 127 -15.18 0.37 8.89
N PHE A 128 -13.93 0.74 9.06
CA PHE A 128 -13.31 1.01 10.37
C PHE A 128 -12.64 2.39 10.41
N PRO A 129 -13.42 3.48 10.23
CA PRO A 129 -12.85 4.81 10.06
C PRO A 129 -12.09 5.33 11.27
N SER A 130 -12.40 4.86 12.49
CA SER A 130 -11.69 5.24 13.71
C SER A 130 -10.33 4.57 13.88
N ASP A 131 -10.10 3.48 13.14
CA ASP A 131 -8.90 2.66 13.28
C ASP A 131 -7.84 3.01 12.24
N VAL A 132 -8.21 3.81 11.24
CA VAL A 132 -7.33 4.23 10.15
C VAL A 132 -7.11 5.74 10.19
N HIS A 133 -5.85 6.13 10.29
CA HIS A 133 -5.43 7.54 10.32
C HIS A 133 -5.29 8.14 8.93
N GLN A 134 -4.71 7.40 7.98
CA GLN A 134 -4.42 7.84 6.62
C GLN A 134 -4.38 6.64 5.67
N VAL A 135 -4.75 6.87 4.42
CA VAL A 135 -4.70 5.89 3.33
C VAL A 135 -3.78 6.37 2.22
N ILE A 136 -2.80 5.57 1.84
CA ILE A 136 -1.92 5.82 0.69
C ILE A 136 -2.04 4.65 -0.28
N THR A 137 -2.38 4.90 -1.53
CA THR A 137 -2.52 3.89 -2.57
C THR A 137 -1.46 4.06 -3.64
N LEU A 138 -0.92 2.94 -4.13
CA LEU A 138 0.14 2.88 -5.13
C LEU A 138 -0.36 2.08 -6.34
N GLY A 139 -0.57 2.73 -7.49
CA GLY A 139 -1.05 2.07 -8.71
C GLY A 139 -2.32 1.25 -8.48
N THR A 140 -3.27 1.81 -7.73
CA THR A 140 -4.47 1.11 -7.29
C THR A 140 -5.64 1.41 -8.21
N PRO A 141 -6.35 0.39 -8.72
CA PRO A 141 -7.53 0.59 -9.55
C PRO A 141 -8.74 0.99 -8.67
N ILE A 142 -8.76 2.24 -8.21
CA ILE A 142 -9.83 2.79 -7.37
C ILE A 142 -11.16 2.71 -8.09
N THR A 143 -11.19 3.14 -9.36
CA THR A 143 -12.37 3.01 -10.21
C THR A 143 -12.33 1.68 -10.93
N GLY A 144 -13.40 0.91 -10.80
CA GLY A 144 -13.58 -0.36 -11.50
C GLY A 144 -12.90 -1.57 -10.84
N GLY A 145 -12.00 -1.36 -9.90
CA GLY A 145 -11.32 -2.46 -9.21
C GLY A 145 -10.57 -3.38 -10.19
N PRO A 146 -10.64 -4.71 -10.01
CA PRO A 146 -9.92 -5.68 -10.85
C PRO A 146 -10.19 -5.53 -12.35
N LYS A 147 -11.34 -5.02 -12.77
CA LYS A 147 -11.68 -4.81 -14.19
C LYS A 147 -10.74 -3.83 -14.88
N SER A 148 -10.19 -2.87 -14.13
CA SER A 148 -9.26 -1.86 -14.65
C SER A 148 -7.80 -2.31 -14.70
N THR A 149 -7.56 -3.62 -14.62
CA THR A 149 -6.22 -4.23 -14.67
C THR A 149 -6.08 -5.17 -15.86
N THR A 150 -4.84 -5.44 -16.28
CA THR A 150 -4.54 -6.45 -17.31
C THR A 150 -4.88 -7.87 -16.86
N CYS A 151 -4.99 -8.10 -15.55
CA CYS A 151 -5.33 -9.39 -14.94
C CYS A 151 -6.85 -9.61 -14.78
N ALA A 152 -7.70 -8.70 -15.26
CA ALA A 152 -9.17 -8.73 -15.08
C ALA A 152 -9.80 -10.08 -15.40
N THR A 153 -9.51 -10.64 -16.58
CA THR A 153 -10.09 -11.91 -17.04
C THR A 153 -9.68 -13.10 -16.16
N SER A 154 -8.39 -13.18 -15.80
CA SER A 154 -7.90 -14.26 -14.92
C SER A 154 -8.44 -14.14 -13.50
N TYR A 155 -8.57 -12.92 -12.98
CA TYR A 155 -9.20 -12.66 -11.69
C TYR A 155 -10.67 -13.08 -11.68
N ALA A 156 -11.43 -12.66 -12.71
CA ALA A 156 -12.83 -13.02 -12.85
C ALA A 156 -13.04 -14.53 -12.97
N HIS A 157 -12.23 -15.21 -13.77
CA HIS A 157 -12.31 -16.67 -13.94
C HIS A 157 -12.02 -17.41 -12.61
N LYS A 158 -10.96 -17.00 -11.91
CA LYS A 158 -10.56 -17.59 -10.63
C LYS A 158 -11.66 -17.47 -9.58
N HIS A 159 -12.25 -16.30 -9.47
CA HIS A 159 -13.23 -15.98 -8.44
C HIS A 159 -14.68 -16.15 -8.89
N LYS A 160 -14.91 -16.60 -10.13
CA LYS A 160 -16.23 -16.79 -10.75
C LYS A 160 -17.10 -15.51 -10.68
N LEU A 161 -16.46 -14.37 -10.99
CA LEU A 161 -17.10 -13.05 -10.93
C LEU A 161 -17.58 -12.58 -12.29
N ASP A 162 -18.68 -11.84 -12.26
CA ASP A 162 -19.13 -10.97 -13.32
C ASP A 162 -18.43 -9.60 -13.12
N LEU A 163 -17.49 -9.25 -14.00
CA LEU A 163 -16.68 -8.04 -13.86
C LEU A 163 -17.52 -6.76 -13.89
N ASP A 164 -18.60 -6.71 -14.68
CA ASP A 164 -19.43 -5.52 -14.77
C ASP A 164 -20.19 -5.27 -13.47
N LYS A 165 -20.72 -6.34 -12.85
CA LYS A 165 -21.36 -6.26 -11.54
C LYS A 165 -20.37 -5.92 -10.44
N TYR A 166 -19.17 -6.48 -10.51
CA TYR A 166 -18.14 -6.23 -9.50
C TYR A 166 -17.62 -4.80 -9.59
N GLU A 167 -17.39 -4.27 -10.79
CA GLU A 167 -17.08 -2.85 -11.03
C GLU A 167 -18.18 -1.93 -10.44
N ALA A 168 -19.44 -2.22 -10.72
CA ALA A 168 -20.54 -1.43 -10.20
C ALA A 168 -20.57 -1.45 -8.66
N TYR A 169 -20.26 -2.59 -8.05
CA TYR A 169 -20.13 -2.73 -6.60
C TYR A 169 -18.99 -1.86 -6.05
N VAL A 170 -17.76 -2.01 -6.59
CA VAL A 170 -16.59 -1.23 -6.17
C VAL A 170 -16.85 0.27 -6.29
N ASN A 171 -17.42 0.71 -7.42
CA ASN A 171 -17.72 2.13 -7.64
C ASN A 171 -18.81 2.63 -6.68
N THR A 172 -19.77 1.77 -6.32
CA THR A 172 -20.81 2.12 -5.32
C THR A 172 -20.19 2.29 -3.92
N CYS A 173 -19.30 1.41 -3.52
CA CYS A 173 -18.56 1.54 -2.26
C CYS A 173 -17.73 2.83 -2.22
N ASN A 174 -17.03 3.15 -3.32
CA ASN A 174 -16.20 4.36 -3.39
C ASN A 174 -17.01 5.66 -3.28
N ARG A 175 -18.28 5.70 -3.73
CA ARG A 175 -19.15 6.89 -3.58
C ARG A 175 -19.45 7.26 -2.13
N ILE A 176 -19.28 6.34 -1.19
CA ILE A 176 -19.40 6.65 0.25
C ILE A 176 -18.26 7.56 0.70
N GLY A 177 -17.13 7.55 -0.03
CA GLY A 177 -15.93 8.30 0.30
C GLY A 177 -15.14 7.69 1.47
N LEU A 178 -14.07 8.36 1.84
CA LEU A 178 -13.26 8.07 3.02
C LEU A 178 -13.18 9.34 3.87
N SER A 179 -13.23 9.18 5.19
CA SER A 179 -13.11 10.30 6.13
C SER A 179 -11.64 10.64 6.46
N GLN A 180 -10.73 9.72 6.12
CA GLN A 180 -9.31 9.88 6.34
C GLN A 180 -8.66 10.68 5.21
N PRO A 181 -7.50 11.32 5.44
CA PRO A 181 -6.63 11.81 4.38
C PRO A 181 -6.26 10.67 3.41
N VAL A 182 -6.37 10.95 2.12
CA VAL A 182 -6.09 9.98 1.05
C VAL A 182 -5.03 10.54 0.12
N SER A 183 -3.99 9.75 -0.16
CA SER A 183 -3.02 10.03 -1.21
C SER A 183 -3.04 8.88 -2.21
N SER A 184 -3.27 9.19 -3.49
CA SER A 184 -3.21 8.22 -4.58
C SER A 184 -2.00 8.51 -5.46
N ILE A 185 -1.01 7.63 -5.44
CA ILE A 185 0.21 7.72 -6.24
C ILE A 185 0.06 6.79 -7.43
N PHE A 186 0.21 7.32 -8.63
CA PHE A 186 0.01 6.58 -9.87
C PHE A 186 1.00 6.98 -10.96
N SER A 187 1.13 6.15 -11.98
CA SER A 187 1.97 6.43 -13.14
C SER A 187 1.20 6.18 -14.43
N LYS A 188 1.42 7.04 -15.43
CA LYS A 188 0.93 6.82 -16.79
C LYS A 188 1.69 5.72 -17.52
N GLU A 189 2.85 5.34 -17.02
CA GLU A 189 3.69 4.25 -17.55
C GLU A 189 3.35 2.89 -16.92
N ASP A 190 2.35 2.86 -16.04
CA ASP A 190 1.84 1.61 -15.45
C ASP A 190 1.18 0.74 -16.54
N ASN A 191 1.79 -0.43 -16.80
CA ASN A 191 1.32 -1.38 -17.80
C ASN A 191 0.34 -2.42 -17.26
N ILE A 192 0.07 -2.42 -15.96
CA ILE A 192 -0.80 -3.40 -15.28
C ILE A 192 -2.15 -2.79 -14.95
N VAL A 193 -2.15 -1.61 -14.34
CA VAL A 193 -3.37 -0.89 -13.95
C VAL A 193 -3.55 0.33 -14.86
N ASN A 194 -4.76 0.51 -15.37
CA ASN A 194 -5.09 1.73 -16.11
C ASN A 194 -4.96 2.93 -15.16
N TRP A 195 -4.02 3.83 -15.45
CA TRP A 195 -3.72 4.98 -14.60
C TRP A 195 -4.94 5.88 -14.32
N THR A 196 -5.88 5.98 -15.28
CA THR A 196 -7.11 6.78 -15.07
C THR A 196 -7.99 6.20 -13.96
N ALA A 197 -7.90 4.89 -13.74
CA ALA A 197 -8.60 4.22 -12.65
C ALA A 197 -7.95 4.45 -11.28
N CYS A 198 -6.68 4.90 -11.27
CA CYS A 198 -5.96 5.19 -10.03
C CYS A 198 -6.27 6.58 -9.47
N VAL A 199 -6.80 7.49 -10.30
CA VAL A 199 -7.15 8.85 -9.86
C VAL A 199 -8.38 8.78 -8.94
N ASP A 200 -8.22 9.20 -7.69
CA ASP A 200 -9.33 9.27 -6.74
C ASP A 200 -10.17 10.52 -7.02
N THR A 201 -11.35 10.30 -7.58
CA THR A 201 -12.36 11.35 -7.86
C THR A 201 -13.55 11.28 -6.89
N TYR A 202 -13.50 10.39 -5.90
CA TYR A 202 -14.57 10.19 -4.93
C TYR A 202 -14.35 10.94 -3.62
N ASN A 203 -13.12 11.39 -3.38
CA ASN A 203 -12.77 12.17 -2.19
C ASN A 203 -12.23 13.52 -2.63
N ASP A 204 -12.96 14.60 -2.32
CA ASP A 204 -12.62 15.98 -2.72
C ASP A 204 -11.25 16.44 -2.22
N GLN A 205 -10.77 15.85 -1.13
CA GLN A 205 -9.49 16.16 -0.48
C GLN A 205 -8.39 15.15 -0.85
N ALA A 206 -8.61 14.27 -1.83
CA ALA A 206 -7.61 13.29 -2.22
C ALA A 206 -6.42 13.96 -2.92
N HIS A 207 -5.21 13.64 -2.48
CA HIS A 207 -3.97 14.00 -3.16
C HIS A 207 -3.70 12.99 -4.26
N ASN A 208 -3.94 13.36 -5.51
CA ASN A 208 -3.61 12.54 -6.68
C ASN A 208 -2.23 12.94 -7.21
N ILE A 209 -1.25 12.04 -7.11
CA ILE A 209 0.16 12.33 -7.38
C ILE A 209 0.65 11.45 -8.53
N GLU A 210 0.98 12.09 -9.66
CA GLU A 210 1.56 11.42 -10.81
C GLU A 210 3.09 11.27 -10.63
N VAL A 211 3.62 10.11 -10.96
CA VAL A 211 5.05 9.79 -10.95
C VAL A 211 5.44 9.04 -12.22
N ASP A 212 6.72 9.10 -12.58
CA ASP A 212 7.26 8.30 -13.68
C ASP A 212 7.78 6.97 -13.11
N SER A 213 7.01 5.90 -13.28
CA SER A 213 7.35 4.59 -12.73
C SER A 213 6.61 3.46 -13.44
N SER A 214 7.21 2.28 -13.53
CA SER A 214 6.47 1.06 -13.83
C SER A 214 5.58 0.67 -12.66
N HIS A 215 4.67 -0.29 -12.87
CA HIS A 215 3.80 -0.81 -11.81
C HIS A 215 4.58 -1.33 -10.59
N ASP A 216 5.59 -2.20 -10.82
CA ASP A 216 6.46 -2.73 -9.77
C ASP A 216 7.39 -1.65 -9.18
N GLY A 217 7.75 -0.67 -10.01
CA GLY A 217 8.51 0.50 -9.61
C GLY A 217 7.82 1.32 -8.52
N LEU A 218 6.49 1.35 -8.47
CA LEU A 218 5.74 2.10 -7.46
C LEU A 218 6.06 1.68 -6.02
N VAL A 219 6.55 0.47 -5.81
CA VAL A 219 6.98 -0.02 -4.48
C VAL A 219 8.50 -0.02 -4.29
N THR A 220 9.29 0.14 -5.36
CA THR A 220 10.76 0.07 -5.30
C THR A 220 11.46 1.39 -5.64
N ASN A 221 10.80 2.32 -6.30
CA ASN A 221 11.36 3.60 -6.74
C ASN A 221 11.57 4.56 -5.55
N SER A 222 12.81 5.06 -5.39
CA SER A 222 13.17 5.99 -4.32
C SER A 222 12.42 7.32 -4.38
N GLN A 223 12.01 7.80 -5.56
CA GLN A 223 11.19 9.01 -5.70
C GLN A 223 9.79 8.79 -5.10
N VAL A 224 9.20 7.60 -5.32
CA VAL A 224 7.92 7.23 -4.70
C VAL A 224 8.06 7.18 -3.18
N TRP A 225 9.17 6.64 -2.67
CA TRP A 225 9.43 6.59 -1.23
C TRP A 225 9.54 7.97 -0.59
N GLU A 226 10.18 8.93 -1.30
CA GLU A 226 10.26 10.33 -0.86
C GLU A 226 8.86 10.95 -0.77
N ILE A 227 8.03 10.76 -1.78
CA ILE A 227 6.64 11.22 -1.80
C ILE A 227 5.84 10.61 -0.65
N ILE A 228 5.96 9.31 -0.44
CA ILE A 228 5.29 8.62 0.68
C ILE A 228 5.74 9.23 2.03
N ALA A 229 7.02 9.50 2.20
CA ALA A 229 7.52 10.12 3.43
C ALA A 229 6.98 11.53 3.65
N GLN A 230 6.85 12.32 2.57
CA GLN A 230 6.25 13.66 2.62
C GLN A 230 4.75 13.57 2.97
N GLU A 231 3.99 12.70 2.32
CA GLU A 231 2.56 12.50 2.60
C GLU A 231 2.32 12.00 4.04
N LEU A 232 3.19 11.14 4.56
CA LEU A 232 3.16 10.77 5.96
C LEU A 232 3.43 11.96 6.89
N GLY A 233 4.38 12.81 6.52
CA GLY A 233 4.73 14.02 7.30
C GLY A 233 3.64 15.09 7.30
N ASN A 234 2.85 15.20 6.23
CA ASN A 234 1.76 16.16 6.11
C ASN A 234 0.59 15.88 7.06
N HIS A 235 0.45 14.64 7.53
CA HIS A 235 -0.63 14.20 8.42
C HIS A 235 -0.07 13.55 9.70
N PRO A 236 0.61 14.28 10.59
CA PRO A 236 1.14 13.71 11.82
C PRO A 236 0.02 13.28 12.78
N LEU A 237 0.28 12.29 13.64
CA LEU A 237 -0.62 11.99 14.75
C LEU A 237 -0.67 13.18 15.70
N ILE A 238 -1.87 13.69 15.96
CA ILE A 238 -2.06 14.69 17.03
C ILE A 238 -1.90 13.95 18.34
N SER A 239 -0.80 14.21 19.04
CA SER A 239 -0.60 13.67 20.40
C SER A 239 -1.65 14.28 21.32
N THR A 240 -2.68 13.51 21.65
CA THR A 240 -3.54 13.83 22.79
C THR A 240 -2.73 13.61 24.05
N LYS A 241 -2.24 14.73 24.63
CA LYS A 241 -1.60 14.76 25.95
C LYS A 241 -2.58 14.39 27.04
#